data_bcc4285b110f0bf42ad6de4fb71e5f87
#
_entry.id   bcc4285b110f0bf42ad6de4fb71e5f87
#
_cell.length_a   1.000
_cell.length_b   1.000
_cell.length_c   1.000
_cell.angle_alpha   90.00
_cell.angle_beta   90.00
_cell.angle_gamma   90.00
#
_symmetry.space_group_name_H-M   'P 1'
#
loop_
_entity.id
_entity.type
_entity.pdbx_description
1 polymer ?
#
loop_
_entity_poly.entity_id
_entity_poly.type
_entity_poly.pdbx_seq_one_letter_code
_entity_poly.pdbx_strand_id
1 'polypeptide(L)'
;MLLSMYGWDFRSARREAGLTLSQVARAAGTAETNVSAYERGSKRPSAATAQRMKAVVAAGRESPIHRNSLLTVPAAAAALRDGLKHGWPTADLLRLIREMVSNSKWVESAVDIEAFFTQPSTTGDQRWDAMLAGVAEHLSLEAGRKAPAWTTGHAIRPLWFVGSVSSLDSMALASSAPSLRIRGVVIDQESLTAV
;
A
#
# COMPACT_ATOMS: atom_id res chain seq x y z
N MET A 1 -21.88 34.32 -17.64
CA MET A 1 -21.27 33.19 -18.37
C MET A 1 -19.80 33.50 -18.56
N LEU A 2 -19.00 33.24 -17.52
CA LEU A 2 -17.53 33.33 -17.52
C LEU A 2 -16.99 31.98 -17.15
N LEU A 3 -17.19 31.01 -18.04
CA LEU A 3 -16.52 29.73 -18.06
C LEU A 3 -15.06 29.93 -18.48
N SER A 4 -14.17 29.62 -17.55
CA SER A 4 -12.92 28.99 -17.87
C SER A 4 -11.83 29.81 -18.56
N MET A 5 -11.08 30.58 -17.76
CA MET A 5 -9.65 30.76 -18.05
C MET A 5 -8.79 29.55 -17.61
N TYR A 6 -9.40 28.53 -17.01
CA TYR A 6 -8.74 27.29 -16.61
C TYR A 6 -9.61 26.12 -17.07
N GLY A 7 -9.58 25.80 -18.36
CA GLY A 7 -10.31 24.70 -19.00
C GLY A 7 -9.92 23.29 -18.51
N TRP A 8 -9.62 23.15 -17.24
CA TRP A 8 -9.17 21.93 -16.61
C TRP A 8 -10.04 21.63 -15.39
N ASP A 9 -10.90 20.62 -15.52
CA ASP A 9 -11.66 20.10 -14.38
C ASP A 9 -10.71 19.30 -13.47
N PHE A 10 -10.20 19.99 -12.44
CA PHE A 10 -9.26 19.40 -11.49
C PHE A 10 -9.84 18.19 -10.78
N ARG A 11 -11.13 18.21 -10.44
CA ARG A 11 -11.80 17.11 -9.74
C ARG A 11 -11.82 15.84 -10.59
N SER A 12 -12.20 15.94 -11.87
CA SER A 12 -12.16 14.81 -12.80
C SER A 12 -10.74 14.31 -12.99
N ALA A 13 -9.80 15.21 -13.23
CA ALA A 13 -8.39 14.87 -13.43
C ALA A 13 -7.78 14.16 -12.21
N ARG A 14 -8.08 14.63 -10.99
CA ARG A 14 -7.65 13.98 -9.76
C ARG A 14 -8.25 12.57 -9.60
N ARG A 15 -9.55 12.42 -9.89
CA ARG A 15 -10.25 11.13 -9.80
C ARG A 15 -9.72 10.12 -10.82
N GLU A 16 -9.48 10.56 -12.04
CA GLU A 16 -8.86 9.76 -13.10
C GLU A 16 -7.44 9.32 -12.73
N ALA A 17 -6.70 10.15 -11.98
CA ALA A 17 -5.41 9.81 -11.41
C ALA A 17 -5.50 8.95 -10.14
N GLY A 18 -6.70 8.57 -9.68
CA GLY A 18 -6.92 7.75 -8.49
C GLY A 18 -6.55 8.44 -7.17
N LEU A 19 -6.34 9.77 -7.17
CA LEU A 19 -5.86 10.50 -6.00
C LEU A 19 -7.00 10.97 -5.09
N THR A 20 -6.80 10.86 -3.77
CA THR A 20 -7.68 11.47 -2.76
C THR A 20 -7.40 12.97 -2.60
N LEU A 21 -8.34 13.69 -1.98
CA LEU A 21 -8.13 15.12 -1.62
C LEU A 21 -6.92 15.28 -0.69
N SER A 22 -6.77 14.39 0.28
CA SER A 22 -5.68 14.40 1.25
C SER A 22 -4.31 14.20 0.59
N GLN A 23 -4.19 13.24 -0.33
CA GLN A 23 -2.95 12.98 -1.07
C GLN A 23 -2.52 14.20 -1.89
N VAL A 24 -3.46 14.80 -2.63
CA VAL A 24 -3.16 16.02 -3.39
C VAL A 24 -2.78 17.18 -2.47
N ALA A 25 -3.51 17.38 -1.37
CA ALA A 25 -3.24 18.44 -0.42
C ALA A 25 -1.82 18.34 0.15
N ARG A 26 -1.43 17.16 0.61
CA ARG A 26 -0.10 16.89 1.15
C ARG A 26 1.00 17.11 0.12
N ALA A 27 0.85 16.50 -1.05
CA ALA A 27 1.86 16.59 -2.11
C ALA A 27 2.00 18.02 -2.71
N ALA A 28 0.90 18.78 -2.77
CA ALA A 28 0.91 20.16 -3.23
C ALA A 28 1.22 21.20 -2.13
N GLY A 29 1.43 20.76 -0.88
CA GLY A 29 1.73 21.66 0.25
C GLY A 29 0.58 22.61 0.58
N THR A 30 -0.66 22.09 0.64
CA THR A 30 -1.87 22.86 0.98
C THR A 30 -2.78 22.05 1.91
N ALA A 31 -3.84 22.65 2.43
CA ALA A 31 -4.82 21.95 3.25
C ALA A 31 -5.87 21.22 2.38
N GLU A 32 -6.39 20.09 2.85
CA GLU A 32 -7.45 19.34 2.17
C GLU A 32 -8.71 20.17 1.95
N THR A 33 -9.07 20.98 2.93
CA THR A 33 -10.20 21.93 2.85
C THR A 33 -10.03 22.93 1.71
N ASN A 34 -8.79 23.38 1.43
CA ASN A 34 -8.50 24.24 0.31
C ASN A 34 -8.66 23.50 -1.03
N VAL A 35 -8.14 22.27 -1.16
CA VAL A 35 -8.31 21.47 -2.38
C VAL A 35 -9.78 21.26 -2.66
N SER A 36 -10.58 20.90 -1.67
CA SER A 36 -12.03 20.75 -1.77
C SER A 36 -12.73 22.06 -2.19
N ALA A 37 -12.29 23.21 -1.64
CA ALA A 37 -12.83 24.52 -2.01
C ALA A 37 -12.49 24.90 -3.47
N TYR A 38 -11.28 24.55 -3.92
CA TYR A 38 -10.86 24.77 -5.31
C TYR A 38 -11.68 23.92 -6.28
N GLU A 39 -11.95 22.66 -5.94
CA GLU A 39 -12.78 21.75 -6.77
C GLU A 39 -14.24 22.20 -6.87
N ARG A 40 -14.77 22.83 -5.83
CA ARG A 40 -16.11 23.41 -5.84
C ARG A 40 -16.19 24.81 -6.46
N GLY A 41 -15.04 25.40 -6.80
CA GLY A 41 -14.98 26.75 -7.33
C GLY A 41 -15.26 27.87 -6.30
N SER A 42 -15.39 27.51 -5.00
CA SER A 42 -15.65 28.49 -3.91
C SER A 42 -14.39 29.27 -3.50
N LYS A 43 -13.21 28.82 -3.92
CA LYS A 43 -11.92 29.49 -3.72
C LYS A 43 -11.05 29.29 -4.97
N ARG A 44 -10.13 30.22 -5.22
CA ARG A 44 -9.15 30.10 -6.30
C ARG A 44 -7.77 29.83 -5.74
N PRO A 45 -7.02 28.83 -6.24
CA PRO A 45 -5.64 28.61 -5.86
C PRO A 45 -4.74 29.73 -6.46
N SER A 46 -3.62 30.04 -5.79
CA SER A 46 -2.55 30.80 -6.41
C SER A 46 -1.99 30.05 -7.62
N ALA A 47 -1.37 30.78 -8.57
CA ALA A 47 -0.74 30.15 -9.73
C ALA A 47 0.27 29.06 -9.35
N ALA A 48 1.10 29.31 -8.32
CA ALA A 48 2.06 28.35 -7.80
C ALA A 48 1.37 27.10 -7.20
N THR A 49 0.27 27.27 -6.45
CA THR A 49 -0.49 26.14 -5.90
C THR A 49 -1.15 25.33 -7.02
N ALA A 50 -1.75 26.00 -8.00
CA ALA A 50 -2.37 25.35 -9.15
C ALA A 50 -1.34 24.52 -9.96
N GLN A 51 -0.13 25.06 -10.14
CA GLN A 51 0.97 24.35 -10.82
C GLN A 51 1.39 23.10 -10.06
N ARG A 52 1.59 23.20 -8.73
CA ARG A 52 1.92 22.02 -7.91
C ARG A 52 0.82 20.97 -7.97
N MET A 53 -0.45 21.37 -7.86
CA MET A 53 -1.58 20.44 -7.96
C MET A 53 -1.64 19.75 -9.32
N LYS A 54 -1.37 20.47 -10.42
CA LYS A 54 -1.29 19.89 -11.78
C LYS A 54 -0.17 18.86 -11.88
N ALA A 55 1.02 19.19 -11.36
CA ALA A 55 2.16 18.27 -11.35
C ALA A 55 1.85 16.97 -10.57
N VAL A 56 1.20 17.09 -9.40
CA VAL A 56 0.77 15.93 -8.60
C VAL A 56 -0.20 15.04 -9.36
N VAL A 57 -1.19 15.63 -10.04
CA VAL A 57 -2.16 14.87 -10.83
C VAL A 57 -1.52 14.22 -12.06
N ALA A 58 -0.60 14.91 -12.73
CA ALA A 58 0.14 14.34 -13.87
C ALA A 58 0.98 13.14 -13.42
N ALA A 59 1.74 13.28 -12.32
CA ALA A 59 2.50 12.18 -11.74
C ALA A 59 1.60 11.00 -11.33
N GLY A 60 0.43 11.27 -10.73
CA GLY A 60 -0.54 10.25 -10.39
C GLY A 60 -1.06 9.47 -11.59
N ARG A 61 -1.31 10.14 -12.72
CA ARG A 61 -1.75 9.48 -13.96
C ARG A 61 -0.68 8.54 -14.55
N GLU A 62 0.59 8.85 -14.33
CA GLU A 62 1.72 8.03 -14.78
C GLU A 62 2.08 6.93 -13.79
N SER A 63 1.57 7.02 -12.56
CA SER A 63 1.85 6.06 -11.50
C SER A 63 1.39 4.65 -11.85
N PRO A 64 2.26 3.63 -11.71
CA PRO A 64 1.90 2.23 -11.88
C PRO A 64 0.73 1.78 -10.99
N ILE A 65 0.63 2.32 -9.78
CA ILE A 65 -0.46 2.01 -8.83
C ILE A 65 -1.82 2.43 -9.40
N HIS A 66 -1.90 3.64 -9.96
CA HIS A 66 -3.15 4.17 -10.50
C HIS A 66 -3.55 3.54 -11.83
N ARG A 67 -2.62 2.91 -12.54
CA ARG A 67 -2.90 2.10 -13.74
C ARG A 67 -3.38 0.68 -13.40
N ASN A 68 -3.68 0.37 -12.14
CA ASN A 68 -4.03 -0.97 -11.63
C ASN A 68 -3.01 -2.06 -12.00
N SER A 69 -1.76 -1.68 -12.17
CA SER A 69 -0.69 -2.60 -12.56
C SER A 69 0.08 -3.19 -11.38
N LEU A 70 -0.09 -2.64 -10.17
CA LEU A 70 0.59 -3.12 -8.97
C LEU A 70 -0.39 -3.58 -7.89
N LEU A 71 -0.11 -4.74 -7.31
CA LEU A 71 -0.82 -5.24 -6.14
C LEU A 71 -0.31 -4.52 -4.89
N THR A 72 -1.08 -3.57 -4.37
CA THR A 72 -0.77 -2.81 -3.16
C THR A 72 -1.14 -3.60 -1.90
N VAL A 73 -0.68 -3.16 -0.72
CA VAL A 73 -1.03 -3.80 0.57
C VAL A 73 -2.55 -3.86 0.79
N PRO A 74 -3.36 -2.79 0.57
CA PRO A 74 -4.82 -2.89 0.66
C PRO A 74 -5.45 -3.84 -0.36
N ALA A 75 -4.93 -3.87 -1.59
CA ALA A 75 -5.43 -4.77 -2.63
C ALA A 75 -5.10 -6.22 -2.30
N ALA A 76 -3.89 -6.51 -1.81
CA ALA A 76 -3.49 -7.83 -1.35
C ALA A 76 -4.36 -8.32 -0.18
N ALA A 77 -4.68 -7.45 0.79
CA ALA A 77 -5.58 -7.79 1.90
C ALA A 77 -6.99 -8.13 1.41
N ALA A 78 -7.50 -7.40 0.44
CA ALA A 78 -8.82 -7.68 -0.16
C ALA A 78 -8.81 -9.02 -0.90
N ALA A 79 -7.79 -9.30 -1.69
CA ALA A 79 -7.63 -10.57 -2.40
C ALA A 79 -7.45 -11.77 -1.44
N LEU A 80 -6.64 -11.60 -0.38
CA LEU A 80 -6.50 -12.60 0.68
C LEU A 80 -7.84 -12.92 1.35
N ARG A 81 -8.62 -11.89 1.71
CA ARG A 81 -9.95 -12.06 2.30
C ARG A 81 -10.87 -12.85 1.39
N ASP A 82 -10.83 -12.56 0.11
CA ASP A 82 -11.64 -13.27 -0.88
C ASP A 82 -11.17 -14.72 -1.03
N GLY A 83 -9.87 -14.96 -1.17
CA GLY A 83 -9.30 -16.30 -1.22
C GLY A 83 -9.60 -17.13 0.02
N LEU A 84 -9.52 -16.54 1.22
CA LEU A 84 -9.87 -17.20 2.48
C LEU A 84 -11.34 -17.61 2.53
N LYS A 85 -12.25 -16.74 2.05
CA LYS A 85 -13.69 -17.08 1.95
C LYS A 85 -13.95 -18.24 1.02
N HIS A 86 -13.18 -18.37 -0.05
CA HIS A 86 -13.31 -19.44 -1.03
C HIS A 86 -12.45 -20.66 -0.71
N GLY A 87 -11.78 -20.69 0.44
CA GLY A 87 -10.98 -21.84 0.88
C GLY A 87 -9.72 -22.08 0.04
N TRP A 88 -9.11 -21.04 -0.48
CA TRP A 88 -7.88 -21.18 -1.27
C TRP A 88 -6.75 -21.82 -0.45
N PRO A 89 -5.93 -22.68 -1.06
CA PRO A 89 -4.76 -23.24 -0.42
C PRO A 89 -3.77 -22.13 0.03
N THR A 90 -3.07 -22.38 1.13
CA THR A 90 -2.02 -21.47 1.64
C THR A 90 -1.00 -21.06 0.56
N ALA A 91 -0.65 -21.98 -0.34
CA ALA A 91 0.29 -21.70 -1.43
C ALA A 91 -0.23 -20.60 -2.38
N ASP A 92 -1.52 -20.58 -2.69
CA ASP A 92 -2.12 -19.57 -3.58
C ASP A 92 -2.24 -18.22 -2.85
N LEU A 93 -2.58 -18.23 -1.57
CA LEU A 93 -2.58 -17.02 -0.74
C LEU A 93 -1.17 -16.42 -0.60
N LEU A 94 -0.13 -17.26 -0.46
CA LEU A 94 1.27 -16.81 -0.45
C LEU A 94 1.70 -16.21 -1.78
N ARG A 95 1.14 -16.66 -2.90
CA ARG A 95 1.42 -16.06 -4.21
C ARG A 95 1.01 -14.59 -4.25
N LEU A 96 -0.12 -14.22 -3.63
CA LEU A 96 -0.52 -12.81 -3.49
C LEU A 96 0.50 -11.99 -2.69
N ILE A 97 1.02 -12.55 -1.60
CA ILE A 97 2.07 -11.89 -0.81
C ILE A 97 3.34 -11.69 -1.65
N ARG A 98 3.80 -12.71 -2.37
CA ARG A 98 4.99 -12.62 -3.23
C ARG A 98 4.82 -11.59 -4.34
N GLU A 99 3.65 -11.55 -4.96
CA GLU A 99 3.32 -10.55 -5.98
C GLU A 99 3.38 -9.13 -5.38
N MET A 100 2.77 -8.91 -4.21
CA MET A 100 2.84 -7.64 -3.51
C MET A 100 4.30 -7.26 -3.17
N VAL A 101 5.12 -8.20 -2.68
CA VAL A 101 6.56 -7.99 -2.41
C VAL A 101 7.30 -7.63 -3.69
N SER A 102 7.07 -8.34 -4.79
CA SER A 102 7.67 -8.02 -6.09
C SER A 102 7.26 -6.63 -6.57
N ASN A 103 5.99 -6.27 -6.42
CA ASN A 103 5.45 -4.99 -6.87
C ASN A 103 5.99 -3.81 -6.05
N SER A 104 6.37 -4.01 -4.78
CA SER A 104 6.94 -2.94 -3.95
C SER A 104 8.23 -2.33 -4.51
N LYS A 105 8.95 -3.09 -5.32
CA LYS A 105 10.21 -2.65 -5.97
C LYS A 105 10.00 -1.56 -7.03
N TRP A 106 8.77 -1.43 -7.54
CA TRP A 106 8.39 -0.45 -8.56
C TRP A 106 7.79 0.83 -8.00
N VAL A 107 7.78 0.97 -6.66
CA VAL A 107 7.15 2.10 -5.95
C VAL A 107 8.22 3.08 -5.51
N GLU A 108 8.37 4.18 -6.27
CA GLU A 108 9.45 5.15 -6.07
C GLU A 108 8.96 6.49 -5.53
N SER A 109 7.81 6.99 -6.01
CA SER A 109 7.31 8.30 -5.58
C SER A 109 6.72 8.26 -4.17
N ALA A 110 6.85 9.36 -3.42
CA ALA A 110 6.29 9.47 -2.08
C ALA A 110 4.77 9.23 -2.04
N VAL A 111 4.06 9.66 -3.08
CA VAL A 111 2.60 9.45 -3.21
C VAL A 111 2.29 7.97 -3.41
N ASP A 112 3.05 7.29 -4.25
CA ASP A 112 2.86 5.86 -4.51
C ASP A 112 3.24 5.02 -3.31
N ILE A 113 4.33 5.36 -2.62
CA ILE A 113 4.74 4.71 -1.37
C ILE A 113 3.60 4.80 -0.34
N GLU A 114 3.02 6.00 -0.14
CA GLU A 114 1.91 6.18 0.78
C GLU A 114 0.68 5.35 0.35
N ALA A 115 0.34 5.36 -0.93
CA ALA A 115 -0.78 4.61 -1.47
C ALA A 115 -0.55 3.09 -1.36
N PHE A 116 0.68 2.63 -1.65
CA PHE A 116 1.04 1.21 -1.59
C PHE A 116 0.96 0.66 -0.17
N PHE A 117 1.46 1.40 0.83
CA PHE A 117 1.51 1.00 2.23
C PHE A 117 0.35 1.55 3.07
N THR A 118 -0.72 2.00 2.44
CA THR A 118 -1.95 2.41 3.16
C THR A 118 -2.45 1.25 4.03
N GLN A 119 -2.98 1.59 5.22
CA GLN A 119 -3.55 0.60 6.13
C GLN A 119 -4.64 -0.21 5.43
N PRO A 120 -4.53 -1.54 5.37
CA PRO A 120 -5.57 -2.39 4.80
C PRO A 120 -6.74 -2.57 5.78
N SER A 121 -7.89 -2.96 5.24
CA SER A 121 -8.92 -3.59 6.07
C SER A 121 -8.47 -5.01 6.43
N THR A 122 -8.96 -5.55 7.56
CA THR A 122 -8.64 -6.93 7.98
C THR A 122 -8.96 -7.96 6.90
N THR A 123 -8.12 -8.97 6.79
CA THR A 123 -8.37 -10.14 5.94
C THR A 123 -9.47 -11.07 6.49
N GLY A 124 -9.81 -10.92 7.79
CA GLY A 124 -10.68 -11.83 8.54
C GLY A 124 -9.93 -13.01 9.20
N ASP A 125 -8.62 -13.12 9.00
CA ASP A 125 -7.76 -14.09 9.69
C ASP A 125 -6.54 -13.36 10.28
N GLN A 126 -6.39 -13.45 11.61
CA GLN A 126 -5.31 -12.75 12.34
C GLN A 126 -3.90 -13.14 11.88
N ARG A 127 -3.71 -14.36 11.36
CA ARG A 127 -2.41 -14.83 10.88
C ARG A 127 -2.01 -14.09 9.60
N TRP A 128 -2.96 -13.90 8.69
CA TRP A 128 -2.72 -13.15 7.45
C TRP A 128 -2.62 -11.64 7.71
N ASP A 129 -3.36 -11.09 8.68
CA ASP A 129 -3.20 -9.70 9.10
C ASP A 129 -1.79 -9.46 9.70
N ALA A 130 -1.31 -10.40 10.53
CA ALA A 130 0.06 -10.36 11.08
C ALA A 130 1.13 -10.51 9.99
N MET A 131 0.90 -11.37 8.98
CA MET A 131 1.76 -11.53 7.82
C MET A 131 1.87 -10.21 7.04
N LEU A 132 0.75 -9.59 6.68
CA LEU A 132 0.73 -8.32 5.95
C LEU A 132 1.46 -7.20 6.71
N ALA A 133 1.22 -7.10 8.03
CA ALA A 133 1.89 -6.12 8.87
C ALA A 133 3.41 -6.35 8.92
N GLY A 134 3.83 -7.61 9.09
CA GLY A 134 5.25 -7.99 9.11
C GLY A 134 5.97 -7.72 7.80
N VAL A 135 5.34 -8.07 6.67
CA VAL A 135 5.90 -7.82 5.33
C VAL A 135 5.95 -6.32 5.04
N ALA A 136 4.91 -5.56 5.34
CA ALA A 136 4.90 -4.12 5.12
C ALA A 136 5.99 -3.38 5.92
N GLU A 137 6.21 -3.79 7.18
CA GLU A 137 7.31 -3.28 7.99
C GLU A 137 8.67 -3.66 7.39
N HIS A 138 8.87 -4.93 7.06
CA HIS A 138 10.10 -5.44 6.47
C HIS A 138 10.49 -4.65 5.21
N LEU A 139 9.60 -4.55 4.24
CA LEU A 139 9.83 -3.81 2.99
C LEU A 139 10.12 -2.33 3.22
N SER A 140 9.47 -1.72 4.22
CA SER A 140 9.73 -0.32 4.56
C SER A 140 11.13 -0.14 5.13
N LEU A 141 11.55 -1.02 6.05
CA LEU A 141 12.87 -0.96 6.68
C LEU A 141 14.00 -1.28 5.70
N GLU A 142 13.83 -2.28 4.82
CA GLU A 142 14.80 -2.59 3.76
C GLU A 142 15.02 -1.41 2.81
N ALA A 143 13.98 -0.66 2.54
CA ALA A 143 14.06 0.57 1.74
C ALA A 143 14.55 1.80 2.52
N GLY A 144 15.05 1.63 3.76
CA GLY A 144 15.52 2.73 4.61
C GLY A 144 14.41 3.69 5.07
N ARG A 145 13.16 3.24 5.08
CA ARG A 145 11.98 4.05 5.43
C ARG A 145 11.43 3.67 6.80
N LYS A 146 10.75 4.61 7.43
CA LYS A 146 9.99 4.33 8.65
C LYS A 146 8.83 3.38 8.34
N ALA A 147 8.65 2.37 9.19
CA ALA A 147 7.51 1.46 9.10
C ALA A 147 6.17 2.22 9.25
N PRO A 148 5.13 1.83 8.50
CA PRO A 148 3.80 2.39 8.68
C PRO A 148 3.27 2.18 10.09
N ALA A 149 2.64 3.19 10.71
CA ALA A 149 2.19 3.11 12.09
C ALA A 149 1.20 1.97 12.36
N TRP A 150 0.39 1.61 11.36
CA TRP A 150 -0.61 0.54 11.47
C TRP A 150 0.00 -0.86 11.60
N THR A 151 1.28 -1.05 11.26
CA THR A 151 1.95 -2.38 11.35
C THR A 151 2.17 -2.82 12.80
N THR A 152 2.05 -1.93 13.77
CA THR A 152 2.17 -2.26 15.19
C THR A 152 0.94 -3.02 15.71
N GLY A 153 1.12 -3.90 16.70
CA GLY A 153 0.01 -4.56 17.41
C GLY A 153 -0.53 -5.85 16.78
N HIS A 154 -0.03 -6.28 15.64
CA HIS A 154 -0.46 -7.50 14.95
C HIS A 154 0.38 -8.73 15.35
N ALA A 155 0.38 -9.09 16.64
CA ALA A 155 1.09 -10.28 17.12
C ALA A 155 0.12 -11.44 17.36
N ILE A 156 0.51 -12.65 16.95
CA ILE A 156 -0.26 -13.88 17.13
C ILE A 156 0.47 -14.89 18.03
N ARG A 157 -0.30 -15.76 18.66
CA ARG A 157 0.16 -16.91 19.42
C ARG A 157 -0.80 -18.07 19.20
N PRO A 158 -0.34 -19.33 19.09
CA PRO A 158 1.07 -19.75 18.98
C PRO A 158 1.76 -19.27 17.70
N LEU A 159 3.06 -19.54 17.57
CA LEU A 159 3.78 -19.23 16.31
C LEU A 159 3.14 -19.95 15.13
N TRP A 160 3.03 -19.24 14.03
CA TRP A 160 2.51 -19.77 12.78
C TRP A 160 3.67 -20.00 11.79
N PHE A 161 3.99 -21.28 11.55
CA PHE A 161 4.95 -21.70 10.54
C PHE A 161 4.24 -21.82 9.19
N VAL A 162 4.59 -20.93 8.26
CA VAL A 162 3.86 -20.78 7.01
C VAL A 162 4.40 -21.76 5.96
N GLY A 163 3.61 -22.78 5.62
CA GLY A 163 3.95 -23.73 4.55
C GLY A 163 5.17 -24.60 4.83
N SER A 164 5.70 -24.60 6.07
CA SER A 164 6.88 -25.41 6.39
C SER A 164 6.50 -26.87 6.63
N VAL A 165 7.44 -27.75 6.32
CA VAL A 165 7.47 -29.12 6.82
C VAL A 165 8.14 -29.05 8.18
N SER A 166 7.60 -29.72 9.21
CA SER A 166 8.06 -29.63 10.60
C SER A 166 9.57 -29.84 10.79
N SER A 167 10.22 -30.59 9.90
CA SER A 167 11.68 -30.78 9.91
C SER A 167 12.48 -29.54 9.52
N LEU A 168 11.84 -28.53 8.93
CA LEU A 168 12.49 -27.28 8.49
C LEU A 168 12.14 -26.08 9.37
N ASP A 169 11.34 -26.28 10.42
CA ASP A 169 10.85 -25.17 11.29
C ASP A 169 11.99 -24.39 11.94
N SER A 170 13.07 -25.04 12.36
CA SER A 170 14.23 -24.38 12.95
C SER A 170 14.98 -23.50 11.93
N MET A 171 15.09 -23.95 10.69
CA MET A 171 15.71 -23.16 9.61
C MET A 171 14.81 -21.98 9.26
N ALA A 172 13.51 -22.20 9.09
CA ALA A 172 12.54 -21.15 8.82
C ALA A 172 12.54 -20.08 9.93
N LEU A 173 12.68 -20.49 11.20
CA LEU A 173 12.79 -19.57 12.33
C LEU A 173 14.07 -18.73 12.27
N ALA A 174 15.18 -19.31 11.87
CA ALA A 174 16.47 -18.62 11.75
C ALA A 174 16.51 -17.63 10.59
N SER A 175 15.92 -18.00 9.43
CA SER A 175 15.93 -17.21 8.20
C SER A 175 14.76 -16.21 8.11
N SER A 176 13.77 -16.31 9.00
CA SER A 176 12.60 -15.42 9.01
C SER A 176 12.98 -13.99 9.38
N ALA A 177 12.46 -13.02 8.64
CA ALA A 177 12.68 -11.60 8.93
C ALA A 177 12.23 -11.21 10.36
N PRO A 178 13.00 -10.38 11.08
CA PRO A 178 12.65 -9.96 12.44
C PRO A 178 11.24 -9.40 12.60
N SER A 179 10.80 -8.58 11.63
CA SER A 179 9.46 -7.99 11.59
C SER A 179 8.32 -9.02 11.55
N LEU A 180 8.55 -10.18 10.96
CA LEU A 180 7.61 -11.31 10.94
C LEU A 180 7.67 -12.10 12.24
N ARG A 181 8.88 -12.43 12.71
CA ARG A 181 9.08 -13.22 13.95
C ARG A 181 8.46 -12.56 15.17
N ILE A 182 8.61 -11.25 15.35
CA ILE A 182 8.02 -10.53 16.49
C ILE A 182 6.49 -10.61 16.48
N ARG A 183 5.88 -10.83 15.30
CA ARG A 183 4.44 -11.02 15.13
C ARG A 183 4.00 -12.48 15.23
N GLY A 184 4.93 -13.39 15.47
CA GLY A 184 4.63 -14.82 15.58
C GLY A 184 4.45 -15.51 14.23
N VAL A 185 4.84 -14.86 13.12
CA VAL A 185 4.83 -15.43 11.78
C VAL A 185 6.23 -15.91 11.43
N VAL A 186 6.36 -17.17 11.08
CA VAL A 186 7.63 -17.81 10.73
C VAL A 186 7.56 -18.29 9.27
N ILE A 187 8.34 -17.66 8.43
CA ILE A 187 8.46 -18.01 7.01
C ILE A 187 9.89 -17.72 6.57
N ASP A 188 10.45 -18.61 5.77
CA ASP A 188 11.75 -18.36 5.16
C ASP A 188 11.69 -17.14 4.24
N GLN A 189 12.67 -16.23 4.40
CA GLN A 189 12.71 -14.98 3.65
C GLN A 189 12.82 -15.20 2.13
N GLU A 190 13.55 -16.24 1.70
CA GLU A 190 13.62 -16.61 0.28
C GLU A 190 12.25 -16.99 -0.27
N SER A 191 11.41 -17.60 0.55
CA SER A 191 10.02 -17.95 0.20
C SER A 191 9.13 -16.75 -0.06
N LEU A 192 9.49 -15.55 0.37
CA LEU A 192 8.78 -14.31 0.07
C LEU A 192 9.21 -13.67 -1.26
N THR A 193 10.41 -13.97 -1.73
CA THR A 193 11.02 -13.36 -2.91
C THR A 193 11.08 -14.28 -4.13
N ALA A 194 10.89 -15.59 -3.93
CA ALA A 194 10.86 -16.57 -5.01
C ALA A 194 9.61 -16.38 -5.89
N VAL A 195 9.81 -16.00 -7.12
CA VAL A 195 8.80 -15.89 -8.19
C VAL A 195 8.84 -17.16 -9.03
#